data_5dd7a30c0288227436ad83070eff3b25
#
_entry.id   5dd7a30c0288227436ad83070eff3b25
#
_cell.length_a   1.000
_cell.length_b   1.000
_cell.length_c   1.000
_cell.angle_alpha   90.00
_cell.angle_beta   90.00
_cell.angle_gamma   90.00
#
_symmetry.space_group_name_H-M   'P 1'
#
loop_
_entity.id
_entity.type
_entity.pdbx_description
1 polymer ?
#
loop_
_entity_poly.entity_id
_entity_poly.type
_entity_poly.pdbx_seq_one_letter_code
_entity_poly.pdbx_strand_id
1 'polypeptide(L)'
;MFHRPLGTTSFTIFMNPTTATHTLLFANIGNRNISFQGKTFDRLSDDQKLLFGGSFKAFSQTLLSDFEAFAPDLSVTIVNQILEVLGSAYFDQVILFGSDQLVDNHAKTDQDTYWAGLIMAKLLVRQGYLSESQVKVLPVRCDISDNDGLLRYYRNQLKRFNNDYMYPNVCICDAGGSPQQKVALKLMAEFMVDSQKLEVLYVNAKTKTVEKVSQIEYRNIITAEQVRSLSAKGQYKAALSLRQVDDLTSLCTTRVLANRLLGMGYFLSIGNIEMYQKLLRSMKQKERDQYAFLVESPSPLTNTLAKAQFMNRAGQFDAAILSFAVFYEKYLAQLIHTHFGYDLVNEYYSESRRLRQEALERFPHLASENNLESMAEMVFQVKIAQSIQEEPHATFINTLSVMVQKIRYS
;
A
#
# COMPACT_ATOMS: atom_id res chain seq x y z
N MET A 1 34.73 2.37 33.31
CA MET A 1 33.39 1.79 33.24
C MET A 1 32.40 2.81 33.78
N PHE A 2 31.76 3.58 32.91
CA PHE A 2 30.69 4.51 33.32
C PHE A 2 29.44 4.21 32.49
N HIS A 3 28.46 3.58 33.13
CA HIS A 3 27.10 3.48 32.60
C HIS A 3 26.43 4.86 32.71
N ARG A 4 26.06 5.45 31.57
CA ARG A 4 25.09 6.55 31.53
C ARG A 4 23.69 5.95 31.43
N PRO A 5 22.72 6.35 32.26
CA PRO A 5 21.33 5.99 32.08
C PRO A 5 20.76 6.76 30.89
N LEU A 6 20.05 6.03 30.00
CA LEU A 6 19.26 6.61 28.94
C LEU A 6 18.10 7.39 29.59
N GLY A 7 18.13 8.69 29.44
CA GLY A 7 17.08 9.58 29.90
C GLY A 7 15.80 9.35 29.13
N THR A 8 14.76 8.96 29.82
CA THR A 8 13.36 9.01 29.37
C THR A 8 12.96 10.48 29.17
N THR A 9 12.99 10.94 27.94
CA THR A 9 12.41 12.22 27.54
C THR A 9 10.89 12.09 27.56
N SER A 10 10.26 12.57 28.61
CA SER A 10 8.82 12.84 28.64
C SER A 10 8.52 13.97 27.66
N PHE A 11 8.03 13.65 26.48
CA PHE A 11 7.51 14.65 25.55
C PHE A 11 6.14 15.13 26.02
N THR A 12 6.09 16.24 26.72
CA THR A 12 4.86 17.02 26.91
C THR A 12 4.56 17.72 25.59
N ILE A 13 3.62 17.18 24.82
CA ILE A 13 3.18 17.80 23.57
C ILE A 13 2.21 18.92 23.92
N PHE A 14 2.66 20.17 23.80
CA PHE A 14 1.77 21.33 23.74
C PHE A 14 1.03 21.30 22.38
N MET A 15 -0.22 20.88 22.37
CA MET A 15 -1.10 21.03 21.21
C MET A 15 -1.64 22.45 21.15
N ASN A 16 -1.41 23.15 20.05
CA ASN A 16 -2.09 24.38 19.70
C ASN A 16 -3.56 24.07 19.37
N PRO A 17 -4.56 24.68 20.04
CA PRO A 17 -5.96 24.47 19.73
C PRO A 17 -6.42 25.43 18.63
N THR A 18 -6.18 25.11 17.37
CA THR A 18 -6.77 25.89 16.26
C THR A 18 -7.12 24.98 15.07
N THR A 19 -8.26 24.50 15.10
CA THR A 19 -9.30 24.06 14.16
C THR A 19 -10.06 22.92 14.84
N ALA A 20 -11.39 23.06 14.98
CA ALA A 20 -12.26 22.06 15.59
C ALA A 20 -12.31 20.78 14.73
N THR A 21 -11.28 19.95 14.83
CA THR A 21 -11.27 18.61 14.23
C THR A 21 -11.87 17.67 15.25
N HIS A 22 -12.99 17.03 14.88
CA HIS A 22 -13.61 16.02 15.72
C HIS A 22 -12.63 14.89 16.00
N THR A 23 -12.58 14.44 17.27
CA THR A 23 -11.73 13.30 17.68
C THR A 23 -12.62 12.19 18.23
N LEU A 24 -12.51 11.00 17.67
CA LEU A 24 -13.30 9.83 18.06
C LEU A 24 -12.39 8.80 18.73
N LEU A 25 -12.82 8.23 19.86
CA LEU A 25 -12.17 7.08 20.49
C LEU A 25 -12.96 5.81 20.19
N PHE A 26 -12.32 4.82 19.60
CA PHE A 26 -12.86 3.49 19.40
C PHE A 26 -12.22 2.49 20.36
N ALA A 27 -13.01 1.76 21.11
CA ALA A 27 -12.53 0.75 22.05
C ALA A 27 -13.36 -0.54 21.97
N ASN A 28 -12.69 -1.68 21.87
CA ASN A 28 -13.34 -2.99 22.04
C ASN A 28 -13.50 -3.30 23.52
N ILE A 29 -14.63 -3.89 23.88
CA ILE A 29 -14.93 -4.28 25.27
C ILE A 29 -14.58 -5.74 25.49
N GLY A 30 -13.78 -5.99 26.51
CA GLY A 30 -13.47 -7.31 27.01
C GLY A 30 -14.03 -7.54 28.42
N ASN A 31 -14.03 -8.78 28.88
CA ASN A 31 -14.53 -9.20 30.20
C ASN A 31 -13.72 -8.62 31.37
N ARG A 32 -12.58 -7.99 31.13
CA ARG A 32 -11.76 -7.33 32.17
C ARG A 32 -11.89 -5.81 32.17
N ASN A 33 -12.75 -5.23 31.32
CA ASN A 33 -12.93 -3.78 31.25
C ASN A 33 -13.82 -3.23 32.38
N ILE A 34 -14.61 -4.08 33.02
CA ILE A 34 -15.36 -3.75 34.24
C ILE A 34 -14.89 -4.63 35.39
N SER A 35 -14.93 -4.10 36.60
CA SER A 35 -14.70 -4.85 37.82
C SER A 35 -15.82 -4.58 38.84
N PHE A 36 -16.13 -5.57 39.65
CA PHE A 36 -17.06 -5.52 40.74
C PHE A 36 -16.30 -5.77 42.04
N GLN A 37 -16.44 -4.88 43.02
CA GLN A 37 -15.68 -4.90 44.26
C GLN A 37 -14.17 -5.09 44.07
N GLY A 38 -13.61 -4.38 43.02
CA GLY A 38 -12.20 -4.43 42.67
C GLY A 38 -11.73 -5.71 41.96
N LYS A 39 -12.64 -6.67 41.69
CA LYS A 39 -12.33 -7.92 41.00
C LYS A 39 -12.98 -7.97 39.60
N THR A 40 -12.24 -8.41 38.61
CA THR A 40 -12.78 -8.77 37.31
C THR A 40 -13.53 -10.10 37.38
N PHE A 41 -14.46 -10.37 36.45
CA PHE A 41 -15.32 -11.57 36.50
C PHE A 41 -14.51 -12.87 36.59
N ASP A 42 -13.39 -12.99 35.91
CA ASP A 42 -12.50 -14.17 35.98
C ASP A 42 -11.88 -14.39 37.37
N ARG A 43 -11.82 -13.37 38.22
CA ARG A 43 -11.27 -13.39 39.59
C ARG A 43 -12.32 -13.48 40.68
N LEU A 44 -13.61 -13.51 40.34
CA LEU A 44 -14.68 -13.78 41.26
C LEU A 44 -14.61 -15.26 41.68
N SER A 45 -15.04 -15.58 42.93
CA SER A 45 -15.23 -16.97 43.38
C SER A 45 -16.35 -17.65 42.59
N ASP A 46 -16.34 -18.98 42.53
CA ASP A 46 -17.37 -19.72 41.80
C ASP A 46 -18.77 -19.48 42.37
N ASP A 47 -18.89 -19.35 43.72
CA ASP A 47 -20.15 -18.97 44.35
C ASP A 47 -20.61 -17.57 43.90
N GLN A 48 -19.71 -16.61 43.84
CA GLN A 48 -20.02 -15.27 43.32
C GLN A 48 -20.45 -15.31 41.84
N LYS A 49 -19.77 -16.10 41.01
CA LYS A 49 -20.17 -16.26 39.59
C LYS A 49 -21.57 -16.90 39.47
N LEU A 50 -21.87 -17.90 40.28
CA LEU A 50 -23.17 -18.55 40.28
C LEU A 50 -24.32 -17.61 40.71
N LEU A 51 -24.08 -16.73 41.69
CA LEU A 51 -25.05 -15.68 42.07
C LEU A 51 -25.44 -14.76 40.89
N PHE A 52 -24.54 -14.59 39.95
CA PHE A 52 -24.75 -13.79 38.72
C PHE A 52 -25.06 -14.65 37.49
N GLY A 53 -25.47 -15.91 37.62
CA GLY A 53 -25.89 -16.77 36.51
C GLY A 53 -24.74 -17.49 35.80
N GLY A 54 -23.53 -17.53 36.35
CA GLY A 54 -22.41 -18.37 35.92
C GLY A 54 -21.65 -17.92 34.65
N SER A 55 -22.20 -17.01 33.88
CA SER A 55 -21.54 -16.51 32.65
C SER A 55 -21.26 -15.00 32.72
N PHE A 56 -20.30 -14.51 31.96
CA PHE A 56 -20.00 -13.07 31.90
C PHE A 56 -21.17 -12.24 31.35
N LYS A 57 -21.90 -12.80 30.40
CA LYS A 57 -23.12 -12.19 29.86
C LYS A 57 -24.17 -12.02 30.96
N ALA A 58 -24.51 -13.11 31.67
CA ALA A 58 -25.49 -13.07 32.74
C ALA A 58 -25.04 -12.14 33.90
N PHE A 59 -23.78 -12.16 34.28
CA PHE A 59 -23.18 -11.23 35.22
C PHE A 59 -23.42 -9.78 34.81
N SER A 60 -23.09 -9.43 33.56
CA SER A 60 -23.25 -8.05 33.05
C SER A 60 -24.73 -7.64 32.96
N GLN A 61 -25.61 -8.57 32.57
CA GLN A 61 -27.06 -8.32 32.52
C GLN A 61 -27.64 -8.06 33.92
N THR A 62 -27.25 -8.85 34.90
CA THR A 62 -27.68 -8.68 36.30
C THR A 62 -27.22 -7.32 36.85
N LEU A 63 -25.95 -6.97 36.65
CA LEU A 63 -25.42 -5.68 37.11
C LEU A 63 -26.08 -4.50 36.41
N LEU A 64 -26.48 -4.65 35.14
CA LEU A 64 -27.16 -3.60 34.39
C LEU A 64 -28.62 -3.47 34.82
N SER A 65 -29.31 -4.55 35.12
CA SER A 65 -30.74 -4.55 35.52
C SER A 65 -30.99 -3.76 36.82
N ASP A 66 -30.03 -3.79 37.73
CA ASP A 66 -30.08 -3.02 39.00
C ASP A 66 -28.82 -2.14 39.14
N PHE A 67 -28.56 -1.36 38.10
CA PHE A 67 -27.33 -0.57 37.96
C PHE A 67 -27.10 0.35 39.17
N GLU A 68 -28.13 1.02 39.67
CA GLU A 68 -27.99 1.99 40.76
C GLU A 68 -27.54 1.34 42.06
N ALA A 69 -28.00 0.11 42.33
CA ALA A 69 -27.58 -0.65 43.52
C ALA A 69 -26.10 -1.10 43.40
N PHE A 70 -25.67 -1.51 42.25
CA PHE A 70 -24.31 -2.02 42.03
C PHE A 70 -23.27 -0.95 41.67
N ALA A 71 -23.69 0.21 41.20
CA ALA A 71 -22.78 1.24 40.71
C ALA A 71 -21.67 1.68 41.70
N PRO A 72 -21.91 1.75 43.02
CA PRO A 72 -20.85 2.07 44.00
C PRO A 72 -19.70 1.05 44.01
N ASP A 73 -19.99 -0.22 43.69
CA ASP A 73 -19.04 -1.32 43.71
C ASP A 73 -18.41 -1.58 42.35
N LEU A 74 -18.83 -0.84 41.33
CA LEU A 74 -18.37 -1.02 39.95
C LEU A 74 -17.26 -0.03 39.59
N SER A 75 -16.29 -0.49 38.79
CA SER A 75 -15.29 0.39 38.20
C SER A 75 -14.94 0.00 36.75
N VAL A 76 -14.54 1.00 36.00
CA VAL A 76 -14.00 0.88 34.62
C VAL A 76 -12.49 0.91 34.70
N THR A 77 -11.79 0.08 33.93
CA THR A 77 -10.34 -0.12 34.12
C THR A 77 -9.44 0.42 33.02
N ILE A 78 -9.94 0.61 31.81
CA ILE A 78 -9.09 0.94 30.65
C ILE A 78 -9.48 2.28 30.03
N VAL A 79 -10.74 2.43 29.63
CA VAL A 79 -11.18 3.66 28.95
C VAL A 79 -11.09 4.88 29.85
N ASN A 80 -11.42 4.75 31.14
CA ASN A 80 -11.26 5.82 32.12
C ASN A 80 -9.80 6.32 32.19
N GLN A 81 -8.81 5.45 32.14
CA GLN A 81 -7.38 5.85 32.16
C GLN A 81 -7.02 6.68 30.93
N ILE A 82 -7.57 6.35 29.75
CA ILE A 82 -7.38 7.18 28.55
C ILE A 82 -7.99 8.57 28.77
N LEU A 83 -9.21 8.62 29.32
CA LEU A 83 -9.92 9.88 29.59
C LEU A 83 -9.24 10.71 30.68
N GLU A 84 -8.66 10.07 31.69
CA GLU A 84 -7.89 10.73 32.75
C GLU A 84 -6.58 11.36 32.21
N VAL A 85 -5.87 10.63 31.34
CA VAL A 85 -4.54 11.06 30.83
C VAL A 85 -4.66 12.11 29.73
N LEU A 86 -5.58 11.92 28.78
CA LEU A 86 -5.75 12.80 27.63
C LEU A 86 -6.77 13.92 27.85
N GLY A 87 -7.60 13.78 28.88
CA GLY A 87 -8.73 14.65 29.14
C GLY A 87 -10.00 14.23 28.39
N SER A 88 -11.13 14.24 29.07
CA SER A 88 -12.41 13.87 28.46
C SER A 88 -12.83 14.84 27.34
N ALA A 89 -12.49 16.13 27.44
CA ALA A 89 -12.74 17.12 26.42
C ALA A 89 -11.95 16.92 25.12
N TYR A 90 -10.95 16.01 25.12
CA TYR A 90 -10.20 15.65 23.92
C TYR A 90 -11.04 14.86 22.93
N PHE A 91 -12.07 14.13 23.40
CA PHE A 91 -12.91 13.29 22.57
C PHE A 91 -14.30 13.85 22.39
N ASP A 92 -14.73 14.05 21.16
CA ASP A 92 -16.12 14.42 20.81
C ASP A 92 -17.03 13.21 21.01
N GLN A 93 -16.57 12.00 20.71
CA GLN A 93 -17.29 10.77 20.99
C GLN A 93 -16.35 9.61 21.36
N VAL A 94 -16.89 8.76 22.22
CA VAL A 94 -16.31 7.47 22.63
C VAL A 94 -17.23 6.34 22.16
N ILE A 95 -16.74 5.49 21.28
CA ILE A 95 -17.48 4.38 20.69
C ILE A 95 -16.96 3.06 21.27
N LEU A 96 -17.82 2.37 21.99
CA LEU A 96 -17.54 1.11 22.67
C LEU A 96 -18.14 -0.04 21.84
N PHE A 97 -17.31 -0.97 21.37
CA PHE A 97 -17.74 -2.16 20.65
C PHE A 97 -17.83 -3.36 21.58
N GLY A 98 -19.05 -3.81 21.89
CA GLY A 98 -19.30 -5.00 22.69
C GLY A 98 -19.83 -6.15 21.83
N SER A 99 -19.35 -7.39 22.04
CA SER A 99 -19.90 -8.56 21.37
C SER A 99 -21.33 -8.84 21.81
N ASP A 100 -22.20 -9.10 20.84
CA ASP A 100 -23.60 -9.55 20.98
C ASP A 100 -23.87 -10.53 19.85
N GLN A 101 -23.21 -11.68 19.92
CA GLN A 101 -23.09 -12.62 18.82
C GLN A 101 -24.42 -13.32 18.52
N LEU A 102 -24.79 -13.34 17.24
CA LEU A 102 -25.96 -14.08 16.72
C LEU A 102 -25.50 -15.47 16.22
N VAL A 103 -24.96 -16.29 17.11
CA VAL A 103 -24.50 -17.65 16.79
C VAL A 103 -25.15 -18.65 17.74
N ASP A 104 -25.54 -19.83 17.22
CA ASP A 104 -26.12 -20.91 18.02
C ASP A 104 -25.05 -21.66 18.80
N ASN A 105 -24.23 -20.93 19.57
CA ASN A 105 -23.18 -21.48 20.38
C ASN A 105 -23.15 -20.78 21.76
N HIS A 106 -23.79 -21.35 22.72
CA HIS A 106 -23.90 -20.80 24.08
C HIS A 106 -22.53 -20.51 24.71
N ALA A 107 -21.53 -21.36 24.51
CA ALA A 107 -20.18 -21.13 25.08
C ALA A 107 -19.52 -19.85 24.55
N LYS A 108 -19.83 -19.43 23.32
CA LYS A 108 -19.36 -18.15 22.74
C LYS A 108 -20.21 -16.98 23.22
N THR A 109 -21.53 -17.11 23.17
CA THR A 109 -22.46 -16.03 23.55
C THR A 109 -22.44 -15.74 25.06
N ASP A 110 -22.09 -16.70 25.90
CA ASP A 110 -21.91 -16.53 27.35
C ASP A 110 -20.79 -15.55 27.71
N GLN A 111 -19.88 -15.32 26.81
CA GLN A 111 -18.78 -14.34 26.95
C GLN A 111 -19.09 -12.98 26.33
N ASP A 112 -20.31 -12.75 25.81
CA ASP A 112 -20.69 -11.50 25.19
C ASP A 112 -20.53 -10.29 26.13
N THR A 113 -20.01 -9.19 25.54
CA THR A 113 -19.54 -8.02 26.28
C THR A 113 -20.38 -6.76 26.05
N TYR A 114 -21.47 -6.86 25.27
CA TYR A 114 -22.31 -5.71 24.94
C TYR A 114 -22.92 -5.04 26.19
N TRP A 115 -23.44 -5.85 27.13
CA TRP A 115 -24.02 -5.34 28.39
C TRP A 115 -22.95 -4.71 29.29
N ALA A 116 -21.76 -5.26 29.30
CA ALA A 116 -20.61 -4.65 29.99
C ALA A 116 -20.27 -3.27 29.36
N GLY A 117 -20.38 -3.13 28.04
CA GLY A 117 -20.26 -1.84 27.37
C GLY A 117 -21.30 -0.82 27.82
N LEU A 118 -22.56 -1.23 27.99
CA LEU A 118 -23.63 -0.38 28.52
C LEU A 118 -23.35 0.05 29.98
N ILE A 119 -22.86 -0.86 30.82
CA ILE A 119 -22.44 -0.53 32.19
C ILE A 119 -21.31 0.50 32.16
N MET A 120 -20.30 0.27 31.31
CA MET A 120 -19.18 1.21 31.16
C MET A 120 -19.67 2.61 30.76
N ALA A 121 -20.54 2.70 29.76
CA ALA A 121 -21.10 3.98 29.31
C ALA A 121 -21.79 4.71 30.47
N LYS A 122 -22.67 4.03 31.21
CA LYS A 122 -23.34 4.60 32.38
C LYS A 122 -22.37 5.04 33.48
N LEU A 123 -21.32 4.25 33.75
CA LEU A 123 -20.32 4.60 34.78
C LEU A 123 -19.49 5.83 34.34
N LEU A 124 -19.07 5.91 33.09
CA LEU A 124 -18.32 7.05 32.56
C LEU A 124 -19.13 8.34 32.63
N VAL A 125 -20.44 8.27 32.37
CA VAL A 125 -21.36 9.40 32.52
C VAL A 125 -21.54 9.75 34.01
N ARG A 126 -21.84 8.78 34.84
CA ARG A 126 -22.02 8.99 36.29
C ARG A 126 -20.80 9.59 36.99
N GLN A 127 -19.60 9.20 36.54
CA GLN A 127 -18.33 9.71 37.07
C GLN A 127 -17.93 11.07 36.48
N GLY A 128 -18.74 11.63 35.57
CA GLY A 128 -18.51 12.94 34.97
C GLY A 128 -17.40 12.98 33.92
N TYR A 129 -16.93 11.82 33.45
CA TYR A 129 -15.96 11.79 32.34
C TYR A 129 -16.59 12.18 31.01
N LEU A 130 -17.83 11.73 30.74
CA LEU A 130 -18.51 11.94 29.46
C LEU A 130 -19.97 12.34 29.70
N SER A 131 -20.57 13.05 28.76
CA SER A 131 -22.03 13.18 28.68
C SER A 131 -22.65 11.97 27.98
N GLU A 132 -23.95 11.76 28.14
CA GLU A 132 -24.68 10.67 27.45
C GLU A 132 -24.56 10.78 25.92
N SER A 133 -24.51 11.99 25.38
CA SER A 133 -24.34 12.20 23.94
C SER A 133 -22.94 11.86 23.41
N GLN A 134 -21.93 11.85 24.29
CA GLN A 134 -20.53 11.56 23.91
C GLN A 134 -20.20 10.08 23.91
N VAL A 135 -20.99 9.20 24.50
CA VAL A 135 -20.69 7.76 24.55
C VAL A 135 -21.72 6.95 23.79
N LYS A 136 -21.26 6.08 22.90
CA LYS A 136 -22.12 5.13 22.17
C LYS A 136 -21.61 3.70 22.35
N VAL A 137 -22.54 2.78 22.56
CA VAL A 137 -22.23 1.35 22.63
C VAL A 137 -22.81 0.67 21.39
N LEU A 138 -21.98 -0.01 20.63
CA LEU A 138 -22.38 -0.67 19.39
C LEU A 138 -22.19 -2.19 19.51
N PRO A 139 -23.24 -2.98 19.19
CA PRO A 139 -23.15 -4.43 19.23
C PRO A 139 -22.36 -5.00 18.05
N VAL A 140 -21.39 -5.85 18.33
CA VAL A 140 -20.71 -6.67 17.32
C VAL A 140 -21.44 -8.00 17.21
N ARG A 141 -22.30 -8.12 16.19
CA ARG A 141 -23.23 -9.27 16.04
C ARG A 141 -22.68 -10.43 15.23
N CYS A 142 -21.54 -10.27 14.58
CA CYS A 142 -20.85 -11.38 13.91
C CYS A 142 -20.12 -12.26 14.91
N ASP A 143 -19.81 -13.49 14.51
CA ASP A 143 -18.93 -14.37 15.29
C ASP A 143 -17.56 -13.67 15.44
N ILE A 144 -17.11 -13.48 16.69
CA ILE A 144 -15.82 -12.83 16.99
C ILE A 144 -14.61 -13.69 16.59
N SER A 145 -14.81 -14.94 16.21
CA SER A 145 -13.77 -15.80 15.62
C SER A 145 -13.75 -15.73 14.08
N ASP A 146 -14.76 -15.14 13.45
CA ASP A 146 -14.79 -14.89 12.00
C ASP A 146 -14.06 -13.57 11.67
N ASN A 147 -12.80 -13.70 11.24
CA ASN A 147 -11.97 -12.54 10.88
C ASN A 147 -12.59 -11.73 9.74
N ASP A 148 -13.16 -12.37 8.73
CA ASP A 148 -13.75 -11.68 7.56
C ASP A 148 -15.03 -10.93 7.96
N GLY A 149 -15.84 -11.53 8.84
CA GLY A 149 -17.02 -10.90 9.44
C GLY A 149 -16.65 -9.65 10.23
N LEU A 150 -15.61 -9.75 11.08
CA LEU A 150 -15.09 -8.62 11.85
C LEU A 150 -14.54 -7.51 10.97
N LEU A 151 -13.75 -7.84 9.94
CA LEU A 151 -13.21 -6.87 9.00
C LEU A 151 -14.34 -6.12 8.27
N ARG A 152 -15.36 -6.84 7.78
CA ARG A 152 -16.54 -6.22 7.16
C ARG A 152 -17.30 -5.31 8.14
N TYR A 153 -17.48 -5.76 9.39
CA TYR A 153 -18.17 -4.98 10.43
C TYR A 153 -17.44 -3.67 10.70
N TYR A 154 -16.16 -3.71 11.06
CA TYR A 154 -15.39 -2.50 11.38
C TYR A 154 -15.23 -1.57 10.18
N ARG A 155 -15.05 -2.10 8.97
CA ARG A 155 -15.03 -1.30 7.74
C ARG A 155 -16.31 -0.48 7.61
N ASN A 156 -17.48 -1.09 7.83
CA ASN A 156 -18.75 -0.40 7.70
C ASN A 156 -18.94 0.64 8.79
N GLN A 157 -18.54 0.37 10.04
CA GLN A 157 -18.61 1.35 11.13
C GLN A 157 -17.68 2.54 10.88
N LEU A 158 -16.42 2.31 10.55
CA LEU A 158 -15.46 3.37 10.25
C LEU A 158 -15.91 4.23 9.06
N LYS A 159 -16.45 3.61 8.00
CA LYS A 159 -17.01 4.35 6.87
C LYS A 159 -18.15 5.26 7.30
N ARG A 160 -19.06 4.77 8.14
CA ARG A 160 -20.15 5.57 8.69
C ARG A 160 -19.64 6.77 9.48
N PHE A 161 -18.73 6.54 10.42
CA PHE A 161 -18.18 7.63 11.25
C PHE A 161 -17.34 8.61 10.42
N ASN A 162 -16.58 8.17 9.43
CA ASN A 162 -15.88 9.07 8.53
C ASN A 162 -16.84 9.99 7.76
N ASN A 163 -18.00 9.51 7.36
CA ASN A 163 -19.00 10.31 6.67
C ASN A 163 -19.71 11.25 7.65
N ASP A 164 -20.11 10.75 8.83
CA ASP A 164 -20.87 11.51 9.83
C ASP A 164 -20.06 12.70 10.41
N TYR A 165 -18.72 12.55 10.52
CA TYR A 165 -17.80 13.53 11.11
C TYR A 165 -16.82 14.17 10.14
N MET A 166 -17.01 14.00 8.83
CA MET A 166 -16.16 14.61 7.79
C MET A 166 -14.66 14.33 8.00
N TYR A 167 -14.31 13.05 8.13
CA TYR A 167 -12.92 12.59 8.32
C TYR A 167 -12.30 13.04 9.66
N PRO A 168 -12.80 12.57 10.79
CA PRO A 168 -12.32 12.93 12.11
C PRO A 168 -10.90 12.38 12.38
N ASN A 169 -10.27 12.90 13.43
CA ASN A 169 -9.17 12.19 14.07
C ASN A 169 -9.71 10.93 14.76
N VAL A 170 -9.01 9.84 14.64
CA VAL A 170 -9.42 8.53 15.17
C VAL A 170 -8.36 8.02 16.13
N CYS A 171 -8.78 7.76 17.37
CA CYS A 171 -7.97 7.07 18.36
C CYS A 171 -8.50 5.64 18.53
N ILE A 172 -7.63 4.65 18.45
CA ILE A 172 -7.95 3.24 18.71
C ILE A 172 -7.37 2.83 20.06
N CYS A 173 -8.22 2.36 20.97
CA CYS A 173 -7.74 1.70 22.17
C CYS A 173 -7.34 0.26 21.86
N ASP A 174 -6.05 -0.07 21.92
CA ASP A 174 -5.50 -1.42 21.66
C ASP A 174 -5.57 -2.32 22.90
N ALA A 175 -6.47 -2.01 23.83
CA ALA A 175 -6.74 -2.80 25.02
C ALA A 175 -8.24 -3.13 25.10
N GLY A 176 -8.56 -4.34 25.54
CA GLY A 176 -9.96 -4.82 25.57
C GLY A 176 -10.34 -5.61 24.31
N GLY A 177 -11.44 -6.36 24.41
CA GLY A 177 -11.91 -7.26 23.35
C GLY A 177 -11.06 -8.51 23.13
N SER A 178 -11.48 -9.35 22.20
CA SER A 178 -10.70 -10.51 21.77
C SER A 178 -9.48 -10.10 20.94
N PRO A 179 -8.45 -10.95 20.82
CA PRO A 179 -7.32 -10.69 19.92
C PRO A 179 -7.76 -10.40 18.48
N GLN A 180 -8.76 -11.13 17.97
CA GLN A 180 -9.30 -10.95 16.61
C GLN A 180 -9.97 -9.59 16.44
N GLN A 181 -10.78 -9.15 17.42
CA GLN A 181 -11.41 -7.83 17.38
C GLN A 181 -10.37 -6.70 17.37
N LYS A 182 -9.31 -6.80 18.17
CA LYS A 182 -8.24 -5.80 18.19
C LYS A 182 -7.56 -5.69 16.82
N VAL A 183 -7.14 -6.84 16.28
CA VAL A 183 -6.47 -6.89 14.98
C VAL A 183 -7.38 -6.34 13.87
N ALA A 184 -8.65 -6.75 13.84
CA ALA A 184 -9.57 -6.33 12.80
C ALA A 184 -9.90 -4.82 12.85
N LEU A 185 -10.16 -4.26 14.05
CA LEU A 185 -10.41 -2.84 14.23
C LEU A 185 -9.20 -2.00 13.80
N LYS A 186 -8.01 -2.38 14.30
CA LYS A 186 -6.76 -1.71 14.01
C LYS A 186 -6.43 -1.74 12.51
N LEU A 187 -6.52 -2.92 11.90
CA LEU A 187 -6.27 -3.10 10.47
C LEU A 187 -7.21 -2.24 9.62
N MET A 188 -8.51 -2.25 9.93
CA MET A 188 -9.48 -1.45 9.20
C MET A 188 -9.27 0.04 9.39
N ALA A 189 -8.91 0.50 10.59
CA ALA A 189 -8.58 1.89 10.83
C ALA A 189 -7.35 2.33 10.01
N GLU A 190 -6.33 1.50 9.93
CA GLU A 190 -5.13 1.77 9.12
C GLU A 190 -5.42 1.90 7.63
N PHE A 191 -6.38 1.12 7.10
CA PHE A 191 -6.78 1.19 5.71
C PHE A 191 -7.70 2.37 5.38
N MET A 192 -8.49 2.84 6.34
CA MET A 192 -9.59 3.76 6.07
C MET A 192 -9.37 5.18 6.61
N VAL A 193 -8.48 5.34 7.58
CA VAL A 193 -8.18 6.62 8.21
C VAL A 193 -6.82 7.12 7.73
N ASP A 194 -6.72 8.41 7.45
CA ASP A 194 -5.43 9.03 7.13
C ASP A 194 -4.45 8.82 8.29
N SER A 195 -3.21 8.50 7.97
CA SER A 195 -2.16 8.24 8.95
C SER A 195 -1.91 9.39 9.91
N GLN A 196 -2.07 10.61 9.43
CA GLN A 196 -1.89 11.80 10.26
C GLN A 196 -3.05 12.00 11.24
N LYS A 197 -4.18 11.31 11.02
CA LYS A 197 -5.38 11.37 11.82
C LYS A 197 -5.64 10.11 12.66
N LEU A 198 -4.80 9.09 12.54
CA LEU A 198 -4.92 7.83 13.28
C LEU A 198 -3.90 7.75 14.40
N GLU A 199 -4.40 7.53 15.61
CA GLU A 199 -3.59 7.24 16.79
C GLU A 199 -3.99 5.89 17.38
N VAL A 200 -3.04 5.06 17.76
CA VAL A 200 -3.30 3.83 18.51
C VAL A 200 -2.76 4.00 19.92
N LEU A 201 -3.64 3.80 20.89
CA LEU A 201 -3.39 4.01 22.30
C LEU A 201 -3.28 2.66 23.01
N TYR A 202 -2.15 2.42 23.62
CA TYR A 202 -1.93 1.28 24.50
C TYR A 202 -2.03 1.71 25.96
N VAL A 203 -2.83 1.01 26.74
CA VAL A 203 -2.99 1.25 28.17
C VAL A 203 -2.23 0.19 28.97
N ASN A 204 -1.22 0.61 29.67
CA ASN A 204 -0.50 -0.25 30.60
C ASN A 204 -1.24 -0.25 31.96
N ALA A 205 -1.99 -1.31 32.23
CA ALA A 205 -2.80 -1.43 33.44
C ALA A 205 -1.97 -1.43 34.76
N LYS A 206 -0.67 -1.78 34.68
CA LYS A 206 0.20 -1.81 35.88
C LYS A 206 0.73 -0.42 36.24
N THR A 207 1.19 0.30 35.23
CA THR A 207 1.79 1.64 35.44
C THR A 207 0.75 2.76 35.33
N LYS A 208 -0.47 2.45 34.91
CA LYS A 208 -1.53 3.40 34.58
C LYS A 208 -1.12 4.46 33.56
N THR A 209 -0.20 4.09 32.66
CA THR A 209 0.25 4.97 31.59
C THR A 209 -0.51 4.68 30.29
N VAL A 210 -0.74 5.72 29.50
CA VAL A 210 -1.28 5.64 28.16
C VAL A 210 -0.13 5.97 27.20
N GLU A 211 0.20 5.04 26.33
CA GLU A 211 1.28 5.18 25.37
C GLU A 211 0.71 5.21 23.95
N LYS A 212 1.21 6.10 23.12
CA LYS A 212 0.92 6.07 21.69
C LYS A 212 1.80 5.01 21.04
N VAL A 213 1.17 3.99 20.47
CA VAL A 213 1.89 2.95 19.72
C VAL A 213 2.16 3.46 18.32
N SER A 214 3.44 3.51 17.97
CA SER A 214 3.82 3.84 16.60
C SER A 214 3.38 2.71 15.65
N GLN A 215 2.51 3.04 14.70
CA GLN A 215 2.05 2.14 13.65
C GLN A 215 2.95 2.20 12.40
N ILE A 216 3.99 3.03 12.45
CA ILE A 216 4.84 3.36 11.31
C ILE A 216 5.45 2.09 10.68
N GLU A 217 5.91 1.14 11.49
CA GLU A 217 6.54 -0.08 10.96
C GLU A 217 5.58 -1.00 10.21
N TYR A 218 4.39 -1.27 10.75
CA TYR A 218 3.42 -2.16 10.11
C TYR A 218 2.92 -1.56 8.79
N ARG A 219 2.62 -0.28 8.81
CA ARG A 219 2.21 0.48 7.62
C ARG A 219 3.32 0.50 6.57
N ASN A 220 4.56 0.74 6.99
CA ASN A 220 5.72 0.73 6.12
C ASN A 220 5.91 -0.63 5.43
N ILE A 221 5.69 -1.73 6.14
CA ILE A 221 5.77 -3.09 5.58
C ILE A 221 4.72 -3.26 4.48
N ILE A 222 3.45 -2.91 4.75
CA ILE A 222 2.37 -3.02 3.75
C ILE A 222 2.65 -2.12 2.56
N THR A 223 3.00 -0.86 2.79
CA THR A 223 3.31 0.10 1.71
C THR A 223 4.51 -0.38 0.90
N ALA A 224 5.54 -0.92 1.55
CA ALA A 224 6.72 -1.48 0.89
C ALA A 224 6.35 -2.65 -0.02
N GLU A 225 5.49 -3.57 0.42
CA GLU A 225 5.01 -4.68 -0.40
C GLU A 225 4.13 -4.21 -1.57
N GLN A 226 3.28 -3.22 -1.35
CA GLN A 226 2.48 -2.62 -2.43
C GLN A 226 3.38 -1.95 -3.47
N VAL A 227 4.36 -1.15 -3.04
CA VAL A 227 5.34 -0.51 -3.94
C VAL A 227 6.13 -1.57 -4.71
N ARG A 228 6.57 -2.64 -4.05
CA ARG A 228 7.27 -3.77 -4.69
C ARG A 228 6.39 -4.44 -5.75
N SER A 229 5.14 -4.76 -5.41
CA SER A 229 4.18 -5.36 -6.33
C SER A 229 3.88 -4.48 -7.54
N LEU A 230 3.64 -3.18 -7.33
CA LEU A 230 3.40 -2.21 -8.40
C LEU A 230 4.64 -2.04 -9.29
N SER A 231 5.83 -1.98 -8.69
CA SER A 231 7.09 -1.86 -9.41
C SER A 231 7.37 -3.11 -10.26
N ALA A 232 7.11 -4.30 -9.74
CA ALA A 232 7.23 -5.56 -10.48
C ALA A 232 6.30 -5.62 -11.70
N LYS A 233 5.14 -4.96 -11.62
CA LYS A 233 4.18 -4.82 -12.73
C LYS A 233 4.47 -3.60 -13.64
N GLY A 234 5.59 -2.91 -13.44
CA GLY A 234 5.94 -1.70 -14.20
C GLY A 234 5.06 -0.47 -13.92
N GLN A 235 4.23 -0.51 -12.89
CA GLN A 235 3.31 0.57 -12.52
C GLN A 235 4.02 1.63 -11.65
N TYR A 236 5.13 2.17 -12.13
CA TYR A 236 6.00 3.08 -11.36
C TYR A 236 5.34 4.39 -10.96
N LYS A 237 4.40 4.91 -11.79
CA LYS A 237 3.63 6.11 -11.42
C LYS A 237 2.80 5.88 -10.17
N ALA A 238 2.09 4.75 -10.10
CA ALA A 238 1.30 4.37 -8.93
C ALA A 238 2.20 4.09 -7.72
N ALA A 239 3.33 3.40 -7.92
CA ALA A 239 4.33 3.17 -6.87
C ALA A 239 4.90 4.48 -6.30
N LEU A 240 5.16 5.47 -7.16
CA LEU A 240 5.61 6.81 -6.73
C LEU A 240 4.55 7.59 -5.97
N SER A 241 3.26 7.46 -6.31
CA SER A 241 2.18 8.14 -5.59
C SER A 241 2.01 7.61 -4.16
N LEU A 242 2.26 6.32 -3.92
CA LEU A 242 2.31 5.73 -2.58
C LEU A 242 3.49 6.24 -1.72
N ARG A 243 4.47 6.86 -2.34
CA ARG A 243 5.66 7.42 -1.70
C ARG A 243 5.37 8.51 -0.66
N GLN A 244 4.26 9.21 -0.80
CA GLN A 244 3.87 10.27 0.16
C GLN A 244 3.52 9.67 1.53
N VAL A 245 3.30 8.36 1.56
CA VAL A 245 3.07 7.60 2.76
C VAL A 245 4.43 7.05 3.22
N ASP A 246 4.96 7.61 4.26
CA ASP A 246 6.04 7.18 5.14
C ASP A 246 7.16 6.22 4.65
N ASP A 247 8.19 6.19 5.35
CA ASP A 247 9.50 5.58 5.27
C ASP A 247 9.64 4.25 4.48
N LEU A 248 9.97 4.32 3.17
CA LEU A 248 10.33 3.17 2.35
C LEU A 248 11.75 2.63 2.64
N THR A 249 12.33 2.92 3.79
CA THR A 249 13.68 2.45 4.18
C THR A 249 13.80 0.94 4.19
N SER A 250 12.68 0.22 4.38
CA SER A 250 12.65 -1.24 4.29
C SER A 250 12.89 -1.79 2.88
N LEU A 251 12.72 -0.98 1.82
CA LEU A 251 12.98 -1.38 0.43
C LEU A 251 14.41 -1.11 -0.02
N CYS A 252 15.04 -0.08 0.52
CA CYS A 252 16.37 0.38 0.15
C CYS A 252 17.08 0.96 1.37
N THR A 253 18.39 0.99 1.33
CA THR A 253 19.23 1.49 2.42
C THR A 253 18.98 2.96 2.79
N THR A 254 18.33 3.73 1.92
CA THR A 254 17.90 5.09 2.20
C THR A 254 16.63 5.46 1.43
N ARG A 255 15.76 6.31 2.02
CA ARG A 255 14.57 6.90 1.38
C ARG A 255 14.92 7.61 0.07
N VAL A 256 16.06 8.28 0.02
CA VAL A 256 16.51 9.01 -1.17
C VAL A 256 16.81 8.06 -2.32
N LEU A 257 17.44 6.93 -2.05
CA LEU A 257 17.77 5.93 -3.06
C LEU A 257 16.51 5.26 -3.61
N ALA A 258 15.58 4.85 -2.75
CA ALA A 258 14.30 4.27 -3.17
C ALA A 258 13.54 5.22 -4.12
N ASN A 259 13.49 6.49 -3.79
CA ASN A 259 12.84 7.52 -4.60
C ASN A 259 13.49 7.69 -5.98
N ARG A 260 14.83 7.65 -6.01
CA ARG A 260 15.56 7.73 -7.29
C ARG A 260 15.31 6.52 -8.16
N LEU A 261 15.33 5.31 -7.57
CA LEU A 261 15.08 4.06 -8.32
C LEU A 261 13.66 4.00 -8.89
N LEU A 262 12.65 4.38 -8.09
CA LEU A 262 11.27 4.47 -8.57
C LEU A 262 11.11 5.53 -9.66
N GLY A 263 11.75 6.69 -9.49
CA GLY A 263 11.77 7.74 -10.51
C GLY A 263 12.45 7.28 -11.80
N MET A 264 13.58 6.58 -11.70
CA MET A 264 14.25 5.98 -12.86
C MET A 264 13.35 4.99 -13.59
N GLY A 265 12.69 4.07 -12.86
CA GLY A 265 11.72 3.14 -13.43
C GLY A 265 10.57 3.86 -14.13
N TYR A 266 10.02 4.90 -13.50
CA TYR A 266 8.97 5.73 -14.12
C TYR A 266 9.43 6.39 -15.42
N PHE A 267 10.59 7.07 -15.43
CA PHE A 267 11.08 7.75 -16.63
C PHE A 267 11.43 6.77 -17.76
N LEU A 268 11.97 5.59 -17.43
CA LEU A 268 12.13 4.52 -18.41
C LEU A 268 10.79 4.07 -18.99
N SER A 269 9.77 3.90 -18.15
CA SER A 269 8.45 3.42 -18.60
C SER A 269 7.76 4.38 -19.59
N ILE A 270 8.02 5.68 -19.45
CA ILE A 270 7.48 6.71 -20.39
C ILE A 270 8.48 7.08 -21.49
N GLY A 271 9.66 6.45 -21.53
CA GLY A 271 10.69 6.72 -22.56
C GLY A 271 11.43 8.04 -22.38
N ASN A 272 11.37 8.67 -21.22
CA ASN A 272 12.10 9.90 -20.92
C ASN A 272 13.52 9.59 -20.44
N ILE A 273 14.40 9.32 -21.40
CA ILE A 273 15.78 8.90 -21.15
C ILE A 273 16.62 10.02 -20.52
N GLU A 274 16.36 11.27 -20.90
CA GLU A 274 17.08 12.43 -20.35
C GLU A 274 16.89 12.52 -18.83
N MET A 275 15.64 12.45 -18.35
CA MET A 275 15.35 12.49 -16.93
C MET A 275 15.87 11.25 -16.19
N TYR A 276 15.83 10.07 -16.83
CA TYR A 276 16.48 8.87 -16.29
C TYR A 276 17.98 9.11 -16.07
N GLN A 277 18.70 9.60 -17.09
CA GLN A 277 20.13 9.88 -16.99
C GLN A 277 20.46 10.96 -15.95
N LYS A 278 19.62 12.00 -15.83
CA LYS A 278 19.77 13.04 -14.81
C LYS A 278 19.68 12.44 -13.40
N LEU A 279 18.73 11.55 -13.16
CA LEU A 279 18.62 10.84 -11.88
C LEU A 279 19.81 9.93 -11.64
N LEU A 280 20.24 9.17 -12.65
CA LEU A 280 21.39 8.28 -12.55
C LEU A 280 22.67 9.06 -12.19
N ARG A 281 22.94 10.19 -12.85
CA ARG A 281 24.09 11.05 -12.54
C ARG A 281 24.05 11.66 -11.13
N SER A 282 22.86 11.81 -10.55
CA SER A 282 22.70 12.31 -9.18
C SER A 282 23.01 11.27 -8.10
N MET A 283 23.25 10.01 -8.48
CA MET A 283 23.59 8.91 -7.58
C MET A 283 25.10 8.87 -7.29
N LYS A 284 25.49 8.27 -6.16
CA LYS A 284 26.91 7.98 -5.87
C LYS A 284 27.44 6.92 -6.87
N GLN A 285 28.74 6.94 -7.16
CA GLN A 285 29.35 6.02 -8.12
C GLN A 285 28.98 4.57 -7.84
N LYS A 286 29.15 4.09 -6.60
CA LYS A 286 28.81 2.71 -6.20
C LYS A 286 27.34 2.35 -6.46
N GLU A 287 26.43 3.29 -6.25
CA GLU A 287 25.00 3.11 -6.52
C GLU A 287 24.75 3.09 -8.03
N ARG A 288 25.42 3.96 -8.80
CA ARG A 288 25.32 3.95 -10.27
C ARG A 288 25.74 2.62 -10.85
N ASP A 289 26.88 2.08 -10.42
CA ASP A 289 27.40 0.82 -10.91
C ASP A 289 26.48 -0.37 -10.59
N GLN A 290 25.77 -0.30 -9.48
CA GLN A 290 24.82 -1.32 -9.05
C GLN A 290 23.47 -1.25 -9.76
N TYR A 291 22.97 -0.03 -10.03
CA TYR A 291 21.58 0.20 -10.49
C TYR A 291 21.47 0.80 -11.88
N ALA A 292 22.58 1.05 -12.56
CA ALA A 292 22.54 1.53 -13.93
C ALA A 292 21.98 0.45 -14.87
N PHE A 293 20.79 0.71 -15.42
CA PHE A 293 20.16 -0.15 -16.42
C PHE A 293 20.59 0.22 -17.83
N LEU A 294 20.89 1.50 -18.04
CA LEU A 294 21.37 2.05 -19.29
C LEU A 294 22.78 2.64 -19.11
N VAL A 295 23.63 2.50 -20.10
CA VAL A 295 24.98 3.08 -20.11
C VAL A 295 24.90 4.60 -20.21
N GLU A 296 25.88 5.33 -19.65
CA GLU A 296 25.87 6.80 -19.58
C GLU A 296 25.82 7.49 -20.97
N SER A 297 26.28 6.84 -22.02
CA SER A 297 26.21 7.36 -23.39
C SER A 297 25.64 6.32 -24.36
N PRO A 298 24.41 5.92 -24.20
CA PRO A 298 23.80 4.92 -25.06
C PRO A 298 23.37 5.58 -26.38
N SER A 299 23.50 4.83 -27.45
CA SER A 299 22.87 5.23 -28.71
C SER A 299 21.34 5.24 -28.55
N PRO A 300 20.60 6.02 -29.34
CA PRO A 300 19.13 5.99 -29.35
C PRO A 300 18.57 4.57 -29.55
N LEU A 301 19.28 3.72 -30.28
CA LEU A 301 18.96 2.32 -30.49
C LEU A 301 19.05 1.51 -29.22
N THR A 302 20.16 1.62 -28.49
CA THR A 302 20.38 0.90 -27.23
C THR A 302 19.30 1.27 -26.21
N ASN A 303 18.91 2.55 -26.15
CA ASN A 303 17.83 3.01 -25.27
C ASN A 303 16.48 2.39 -25.62
N THR A 304 16.16 2.29 -26.92
CA THR A 304 14.87 1.72 -27.36
C THR A 304 14.82 0.21 -27.05
N LEU A 305 15.92 -0.50 -27.25
CA LEU A 305 16.03 -1.92 -26.90
C LEU A 305 15.92 -2.13 -25.38
N ALA A 306 16.63 -1.32 -24.60
CA ALA A 306 16.57 -1.37 -23.15
C ALA A 306 15.15 -1.12 -22.63
N LYS A 307 14.42 -0.19 -23.26
CA LYS A 307 13.00 0.05 -22.96
C LYS A 307 12.15 -1.19 -23.25
N ALA A 308 12.33 -1.83 -24.39
CA ALA A 308 11.59 -3.05 -24.74
C ALA A 308 11.86 -4.19 -23.74
N GLN A 309 13.12 -4.41 -23.37
CA GLN A 309 13.49 -5.41 -22.36
C GLN A 309 12.89 -5.09 -20.98
N PHE A 310 12.91 -3.83 -20.60
CA PHE A 310 12.32 -3.37 -19.34
C PHE A 310 10.81 -3.61 -19.30
N MET A 311 10.09 -3.25 -20.37
CA MET A 311 8.63 -3.48 -20.49
C MET A 311 8.31 -4.98 -20.44
N ASN A 312 9.09 -5.80 -21.14
CA ASN A 312 8.92 -7.26 -21.12
C ASN A 312 9.09 -7.85 -19.71
N ARG A 313 10.13 -7.44 -18.98
CA ARG A 313 10.36 -7.87 -17.58
C ARG A 313 9.25 -7.39 -16.64
N ALA A 314 8.65 -6.26 -16.93
CA ALA A 314 7.50 -5.72 -16.18
C ALA A 314 6.16 -6.39 -16.53
N GLY A 315 6.14 -7.37 -17.43
CA GLY A 315 4.92 -8.04 -17.89
C GLY A 315 4.03 -7.18 -18.78
N GLN A 316 4.56 -6.07 -19.32
CA GLN A 316 3.85 -5.17 -20.24
C GLN A 316 4.16 -5.59 -21.68
N PHE A 317 3.67 -6.75 -22.09
CA PHE A 317 4.05 -7.40 -23.35
C PHE A 317 3.71 -6.56 -24.59
N ASP A 318 2.54 -5.93 -24.65
CA ASP A 318 2.14 -5.09 -25.78
C ASP A 318 3.08 -3.90 -25.94
N ALA A 319 3.41 -3.22 -24.83
CA ALA A 319 4.35 -2.10 -24.83
C ALA A 319 5.77 -2.55 -25.16
N ALA A 320 6.16 -3.76 -24.76
CA ALA A 320 7.45 -4.35 -25.10
C ALA A 320 7.55 -4.65 -26.59
N ILE A 321 6.52 -5.26 -27.19
CA ILE A 321 6.44 -5.55 -28.63
C ILE A 321 6.50 -4.26 -29.44
N LEU A 322 5.69 -3.26 -29.09
CA LEU A 322 5.71 -1.96 -29.77
C LEU A 322 7.09 -1.27 -29.67
N SER A 323 7.70 -1.29 -28.48
CA SER A 323 9.04 -0.71 -28.29
C SER A 323 10.12 -1.48 -29.06
N PHE A 324 9.97 -2.78 -29.20
CA PHE A 324 10.87 -3.61 -29.99
C PHE A 324 10.68 -3.35 -31.49
N ALA A 325 9.47 -3.17 -31.97
CA ALA A 325 9.21 -2.77 -33.36
C ALA A 325 9.87 -1.44 -33.71
N VAL A 326 9.73 -0.43 -32.85
CA VAL A 326 10.40 0.87 -33.02
C VAL A 326 11.93 0.73 -32.99
N PHE A 327 12.47 -0.13 -32.10
CA PHE A 327 13.89 -0.43 -32.11
C PHE A 327 14.33 -1.04 -33.46
N TYR A 328 13.58 -2.01 -33.92
CA TYR A 328 13.89 -2.72 -35.17
C TYR A 328 13.88 -1.80 -36.37
N GLU A 329 12.86 -0.94 -36.50
CA GLU A 329 12.80 0.09 -37.56
C GLU A 329 14.00 1.03 -37.54
N LYS A 330 14.36 1.56 -36.38
CA LYS A 330 15.53 2.44 -36.23
C LYS A 330 16.85 1.70 -36.51
N TYR A 331 16.94 0.46 -36.09
CA TYR A 331 18.12 -0.37 -36.34
C TYR A 331 18.31 -0.62 -37.84
N LEU A 332 17.22 -0.98 -38.53
CA LEU A 332 17.26 -1.15 -39.99
C LEU A 332 17.62 0.15 -40.73
N ALA A 333 17.01 1.24 -40.33
CA ALA A 333 17.33 2.54 -40.91
C ALA A 333 18.80 2.93 -40.72
N GLN A 334 19.36 2.64 -39.53
CA GLN A 334 20.79 2.88 -39.26
C GLN A 334 21.69 1.96 -40.06
N LEU A 335 21.34 0.67 -40.22
CA LEU A 335 22.09 -0.25 -41.07
C LEU A 335 22.08 0.20 -42.54
N ILE A 336 20.91 0.59 -43.07
CA ILE A 336 20.76 1.10 -44.43
C ILE A 336 21.60 2.35 -44.60
N HIS A 337 21.57 3.27 -43.64
CA HIS A 337 22.42 4.46 -43.70
C HIS A 337 23.91 4.10 -43.69
N THR A 338 24.35 3.24 -42.77
CA THR A 338 25.78 2.90 -42.63
C THR A 338 26.34 2.17 -43.85
N HIS A 339 25.59 1.19 -44.38
CA HIS A 339 26.08 0.35 -45.47
C HIS A 339 25.77 0.84 -46.89
N PHE A 340 24.72 1.64 -47.01
CA PHE A 340 24.19 2.05 -48.31
C PHE A 340 24.08 3.57 -48.51
N GLY A 341 24.33 4.35 -47.45
CA GLY A 341 24.32 5.84 -47.53
C GLY A 341 22.94 6.45 -47.66
N TYR A 342 21.83 5.70 -47.40
CA TYR A 342 20.46 6.21 -47.48
C TYR A 342 19.96 6.68 -46.11
N ASP A 343 19.54 7.96 -45.98
CA ASP A 343 18.95 8.47 -44.73
C ASP A 343 17.43 8.30 -44.73
N LEU A 344 16.97 7.11 -44.41
CA LEU A 344 15.53 6.80 -44.33
C LEU A 344 14.83 7.43 -43.11
N VAL A 345 15.56 8.02 -42.18
CA VAL A 345 14.97 8.66 -40.97
C VAL A 345 14.58 10.10 -41.27
N ASN A 346 15.49 10.86 -41.91
CA ASN A 346 15.30 12.29 -42.17
C ASN A 346 14.79 12.57 -43.57
N GLU A 347 15.10 11.72 -44.53
CA GLU A 347 14.82 11.94 -45.97
C GLU A 347 14.03 10.78 -46.60
N TYR A 348 13.07 10.21 -45.88
CA TYR A 348 12.34 9.01 -46.29
C TYR A 348 11.83 9.05 -47.73
N TYR A 349 11.20 10.14 -48.14
CA TYR A 349 10.61 10.23 -49.51
C TYR A 349 11.63 10.35 -50.60
N SER A 350 12.71 11.11 -50.40
CA SER A 350 13.78 11.30 -51.41
C SER A 350 14.62 10.03 -51.55
N GLU A 351 14.98 9.42 -50.43
CA GLU A 351 15.77 8.21 -50.40
C GLU A 351 14.99 6.96 -50.87
N SER A 352 13.69 6.89 -50.62
CA SER A 352 12.82 5.83 -51.16
C SER A 352 12.73 5.90 -52.70
N ARG A 353 12.69 7.10 -53.28
CA ARG A 353 12.74 7.26 -54.73
C ARG A 353 14.08 6.82 -55.31
N ARG A 354 15.19 7.19 -54.69
CA ARG A 354 16.53 6.81 -55.06
C ARG A 354 16.72 5.28 -55.00
N LEU A 355 16.26 4.64 -53.92
CA LEU A 355 16.23 3.18 -53.77
C LEU A 355 15.42 2.51 -54.88
N ARG A 356 14.24 3.07 -55.21
CA ARG A 356 13.40 2.56 -56.31
C ARG A 356 14.11 2.65 -57.65
N GLN A 357 14.75 3.78 -57.93
CA GLN A 357 15.47 3.97 -59.17
C GLN A 357 16.66 3.00 -59.31
N GLU A 358 17.43 2.84 -58.26
CA GLU A 358 18.52 1.87 -58.21
C GLU A 358 18.02 0.41 -58.35
N ALA A 359 16.88 0.08 -57.77
CA ALA A 359 16.24 -1.23 -57.90
C ALA A 359 15.80 -1.49 -59.34
N LEU A 360 15.21 -0.50 -60.02
CA LEU A 360 14.78 -0.59 -61.41
C LEU A 360 15.96 -0.72 -62.38
N GLU A 361 17.06 -0.04 -62.11
CA GLU A 361 18.30 -0.17 -62.87
C GLU A 361 18.92 -1.57 -62.81
N ARG A 362 18.86 -2.19 -61.59
CA ARG A 362 19.41 -3.53 -61.37
C ARG A 362 18.44 -4.67 -61.79
N PHE A 363 17.14 -4.42 -61.69
CA PHE A 363 16.08 -5.38 -61.97
C PHE A 363 14.99 -4.80 -62.85
N PRO A 364 15.26 -4.57 -64.15
CA PRO A 364 14.28 -3.90 -65.05
C PRO A 364 12.95 -4.63 -65.20
N HIS A 365 12.93 -5.94 -64.96
CA HIS A 365 11.71 -6.75 -65.05
C HIS A 365 10.71 -6.45 -63.92
N LEU A 366 11.11 -5.79 -62.83
CA LEU A 366 10.23 -5.38 -61.73
C LEU A 366 9.49 -4.05 -62.00
N ALA A 367 9.75 -3.40 -63.12
CA ALA A 367 9.12 -2.12 -63.50
C ALA A 367 7.57 -2.24 -63.64
N SER A 368 7.03 -3.45 -63.84
CA SER A 368 5.60 -3.74 -63.95
C SER A 368 4.90 -3.92 -62.59
N GLU A 369 5.62 -4.04 -61.49
CA GLU A 369 5.04 -4.20 -60.17
C GLU A 369 4.82 -2.85 -59.50
N ASN A 370 3.56 -2.51 -59.20
CA ASN A 370 3.20 -1.27 -58.50
C ASN A 370 3.53 -1.27 -57.00
N ASN A 371 4.25 -2.29 -56.52
CA ASN A 371 4.49 -2.49 -55.08
C ASN A 371 5.91 -2.05 -54.70
N LEU A 372 6.04 -0.80 -54.28
CA LEU A 372 7.30 -0.18 -53.84
C LEU A 372 7.96 -0.90 -52.64
N GLU A 373 7.15 -1.47 -51.78
CA GLU A 373 7.65 -2.16 -50.57
C GLU A 373 8.32 -3.48 -50.95
N SER A 374 7.74 -4.27 -51.85
CA SER A 374 8.32 -5.52 -52.33
C SER A 374 9.64 -5.27 -53.11
N MET A 375 9.73 -4.18 -53.84
CA MET A 375 10.96 -3.84 -54.57
C MET A 375 12.07 -3.39 -53.65
N ALA A 376 11.78 -2.56 -52.67
CA ALA A 376 12.74 -2.11 -51.64
C ALA A 376 13.23 -3.32 -50.81
N GLU A 377 12.32 -4.24 -50.49
CA GLU A 377 12.64 -5.47 -49.75
C GLU A 377 13.54 -6.43 -50.54
N MET A 378 13.30 -6.60 -51.86
CA MET A 378 14.16 -7.43 -52.73
C MET A 378 15.57 -6.84 -52.86
N VAL A 379 15.70 -5.54 -53.11
CA VAL A 379 17.01 -4.87 -53.18
C VAL A 379 17.73 -4.97 -51.85
N PHE A 380 17.01 -4.83 -50.77
CA PHE A 380 17.54 -4.99 -49.41
C PHE A 380 18.02 -6.41 -49.13
N GLN A 381 17.23 -7.42 -49.51
CA GLN A 381 17.62 -8.85 -49.34
C GLN A 381 18.84 -9.20 -50.19
N VAL A 382 18.94 -8.70 -51.43
CA VAL A 382 20.12 -8.94 -52.27
C VAL A 382 21.38 -8.27 -51.71
N LYS A 383 21.25 -7.04 -51.19
CA LYS A 383 22.37 -6.33 -50.56
C LYS A 383 22.78 -6.96 -49.23
N ILE A 384 21.80 -7.43 -48.42
CA ILE A 384 22.10 -8.21 -47.24
C ILE A 384 22.81 -9.51 -47.60
N ALA A 385 22.35 -10.26 -48.59
CA ALA A 385 22.95 -11.46 -49.01
C ALA A 385 24.40 -11.30 -49.50
N GLN A 386 24.70 -10.15 -50.15
CA GLN A 386 26.06 -9.77 -50.55
C GLN A 386 26.93 -9.39 -49.35
N SER A 387 26.44 -8.63 -48.39
CA SER A 387 27.21 -8.26 -47.19
C SER A 387 27.43 -9.45 -46.22
N ILE A 388 26.51 -10.43 -46.21
CA ILE A 388 26.63 -11.66 -45.42
C ILE A 388 27.80 -12.52 -45.90
N GLN A 389 28.14 -12.49 -47.18
CA GLN A 389 29.31 -13.20 -47.70
C GLN A 389 30.64 -12.57 -47.24
N GLU A 390 30.60 -11.32 -46.76
CA GLU A 390 31.80 -10.58 -46.35
C GLU A 390 32.04 -10.55 -44.82
N GLU A 391 31.04 -10.89 -43.95
CA GLU A 391 31.19 -10.80 -42.49
C GLU A 391 30.48 -11.93 -41.71
N PRO A 392 31.15 -12.52 -40.65
CA PRO A 392 30.63 -13.68 -39.88
C PRO A 392 29.46 -13.41 -38.91
N HIS A 393 29.01 -12.17 -38.73
CA HIS A 393 27.88 -11.83 -37.86
C HIS A 393 26.50 -12.06 -38.49
N ALA A 394 26.49 -12.64 -39.65
CA ALA A 394 25.34 -12.93 -40.51
C ALA A 394 24.24 -13.83 -39.87
N THR A 395 24.60 -14.69 -38.93
CA THR A 395 23.63 -15.62 -38.31
C THR A 395 22.58 -14.93 -37.51
N PHE A 396 22.89 -13.81 -36.89
CA PHE A 396 21.94 -13.00 -36.08
C PHE A 396 20.93 -12.26 -36.98
N ILE A 397 21.40 -11.71 -38.10
CA ILE A 397 20.54 -10.98 -39.08
C ILE A 397 19.59 -11.95 -39.78
N ASN A 398 20.04 -13.15 -40.13
CA ASN A 398 19.19 -14.20 -40.70
C ASN A 398 18.10 -14.65 -39.72
N THR A 399 18.42 -14.82 -38.45
CA THR A 399 17.45 -15.22 -37.42
C THR A 399 16.37 -14.11 -37.23
N LEU A 400 16.77 -12.84 -37.26
CA LEU A 400 15.84 -11.70 -37.18
C LEU A 400 14.96 -11.58 -38.43
N SER A 401 15.50 -11.78 -39.63
CA SER A 401 14.74 -11.78 -40.87
C SER A 401 13.67 -12.88 -40.91
N VAL A 402 14.00 -14.08 -40.47
CA VAL A 402 13.06 -15.22 -40.35
C VAL A 402 11.98 -14.95 -39.29
N MET A 403 12.32 -14.31 -38.18
CA MET A 403 11.35 -13.93 -37.16
C MET A 403 10.35 -12.88 -37.66
N VAL A 404 10.81 -11.86 -38.38
CA VAL A 404 9.97 -10.81 -38.94
C VAL A 404 9.04 -11.35 -40.02
N GLN A 405 9.49 -12.26 -40.87
CA GLN A 405 8.62 -12.94 -41.82
C GLN A 405 7.54 -13.75 -41.10
N LYS A 406 7.85 -14.47 -40.02
CA LYS A 406 6.86 -15.23 -39.25
C LYS A 406 5.83 -14.32 -38.57
N ILE A 407 6.17 -13.13 -38.12
CA ILE A 407 5.24 -12.16 -37.49
C ILE A 407 4.32 -11.52 -38.54
N ARG A 408 4.77 -11.35 -39.79
CA ARG A 408 3.95 -10.78 -40.90
C ARG A 408 2.88 -11.76 -41.43
N TYR A 409 3.08 -13.07 -41.27
CA TYR A 409 2.19 -14.12 -41.80
C TYR A 409 1.39 -14.87 -40.74
N SER A 410 1.49 -14.47 -39.45
CA SER A 410 0.64 -14.89 -38.33
C SER A 410 -0.38 -13.80 -37.96
#